data_ca283777f601ab74921163ef46bca38a
#
_entry.id   ca283777f601ab74921163ef46bca38a
#
_cell.length_a   1.000
_cell.length_b   1.000
_cell.length_c   1.000
_cell.angle_alpha   90.00
_cell.angle_beta   90.00
_cell.angle_gamma   90.00
#
_symmetry.space_group_name_H-M   'P 1'
#
loop_
_entity.id
_entity.type
_entity.pdbx_description
1 polymer ?
#
loop_
_entity_poly.entity_id
_entity_poly.type
_entity_poly.pdbx_seq_one_letter_code
_entity_poly.pdbx_strand_id
1 'polypeptide(L)'
;MDTPLAANKKLALFLDGTWNAVGTNTNVWRLRSLCADKDGNGRPQLRYYDSGVNGVIGGGWGKGLTENVQEAYNWIVENFEDGDQIFIFGFSRGAHTARSLAGFISICGLLKPGGALGVDQLYERYRHDDERTIYKLPTFDPTSITLEERWMLKYSRPVAIEMVGVW
;
A
#
# COMPACT_ATOMS: atom_id res chain seq x y z
N MET A 1 -24.62 -25.71 1.97
CA MET A 1 -24.71 -24.41 2.70
C MET A 1 -23.61 -23.56 2.12
N ASP A 2 -23.97 -22.68 1.17
CA ASP A 2 -22.99 -21.75 0.60
C ASP A 2 -22.62 -20.74 1.69
N THR A 3 -21.36 -20.75 2.09
CA THR A 3 -20.80 -19.67 2.93
C THR A 3 -21.03 -18.37 2.16
N PRO A 4 -21.70 -17.35 2.72
CA PRO A 4 -21.84 -16.09 2.03
C PRO A 4 -20.42 -15.61 1.69
N LEU A 5 -20.16 -15.37 0.40
CA LEU A 5 -18.94 -14.67 -0.04
C LEU A 5 -18.79 -13.45 0.83
N ALA A 6 -17.70 -13.35 1.58
CA ALA A 6 -17.41 -12.19 2.38
C ALA A 6 -17.58 -10.96 1.48
N ALA A 7 -18.41 -10.01 1.88
CA ALA A 7 -18.64 -8.83 1.06
C ALA A 7 -17.30 -8.12 0.88
N ASN A 8 -16.84 -7.95 -0.37
CA ASN A 8 -15.60 -7.26 -0.69
C ASN A 8 -15.56 -5.93 0.07
N LYS A 9 -14.49 -5.71 0.82
CA LYS A 9 -14.31 -4.52 1.64
C LYS A 9 -13.50 -3.45 0.92
N LYS A 10 -13.51 -2.27 1.47
CA LYS A 10 -12.67 -1.15 1.03
C LYS A 10 -11.59 -0.90 2.06
N LEU A 11 -10.34 -0.79 1.60
CA LEU A 11 -9.18 -0.43 2.41
C LEU A 11 -8.82 1.01 2.08
N ALA A 12 -9.01 1.90 3.04
CA ALA A 12 -8.72 3.33 2.89
C ALA A 12 -7.53 3.71 3.77
N LEU A 13 -6.44 4.14 3.14
CA LEU A 13 -5.22 4.59 3.81
C LEU A 13 -5.18 6.12 3.81
N PHE A 14 -4.94 6.69 4.98
CA PHE A 14 -4.88 8.12 5.23
C PHE A 14 -3.49 8.46 5.78
N LEU A 15 -2.63 9.00 4.91
CA LEU A 15 -1.21 9.26 5.17
C LEU A 15 -1.00 10.76 5.34
N ASP A 16 -0.75 11.21 6.56
CA ASP A 16 -0.65 12.63 6.86
C ASP A 16 0.79 13.14 6.80
N GLY A 17 0.96 14.46 6.82
CA GLY A 17 2.26 15.10 6.84
C GLY A 17 2.87 15.09 8.25
N THR A 18 4.20 15.21 8.33
CA THR A 18 4.93 15.34 9.61
C THR A 18 4.51 16.60 10.33
N TRP A 19 4.48 16.57 11.66
CA TRP A 19 4.03 17.64 12.54
C TRP A 19 2.53 17.95 12.49
N ASN A 20 1.75 17.16 11.79
CA ASN A 20 0.30 17.29 11.82
C ASN A 20 -0.23 16.54 13.04
N ALA A 21 -0.24 17.22 14.19
CA ALA A 21 -0.98 16.76 15.36
C ALA A 21 -2.49 16.71 15.04
N VAL A 22 -3.24 15.90 15.76
CA VAL A 22 -4.71 15.75 15.66
C VAL A 22 -5.46 17.10 15.56
N GLY A 23 -4.85 18.21 16.00
CA GLY A 23 -5.40 19.57 15.93
C GLY A 23 -5.17 20.33 14.62
N THR A 24 -4.36 19.84 13.67
CA THR A 24 -4.03 20.57 12.43
C THR A 24 -5.08 20.44 11.32
N ASN A 25 -6.05 19.54 11.49
CA ASN A 25 -7.27 19.46 10.66
C ASN A 25 -6.99 19.41 9.14
N THR A 26 -6.02 18.58 8.73
CA THR A 26 -5.65 18.37 7.33
C THR A 26 -6.79 17.78 6.51
N ASN A 27 -6.72 17.86 5.18
CA ASN A 27 -7.69 17.21 4.30
C ASN A 27 -7.72 15.68 4.52
N VAL A 28 -6.58 15.06 4.77
CA VAL A 28 -6.49 13.62 5.06
C VAL A 28 -7.19 13.29 6.38
N TRP A 29 -6.96 14.07 7.44
CA TRP A 29 -7.65 13.91 8.72
C TRP A 29 -9.18 14.08 8.59
N ARG A 30 -9.62 15.10 7.82
CA ARG A 30 -11.06 15.34 7.58
C ARG A 30 -11.69 14.19 6.81
N LEU A 31 -11.06 13.72 5.74
CA LEU A 31 -11.56 12.57 4.97
C LEU A 31 -11.66 11.31 5.84
N ARG A 32 -10.61 11.02 6.63
CA ARG A 32 -10.65 9.90 7.59
C ARG A 32 -11.83 10.01 8.55
N SER A 33 -12.07 11.20 9.08
CA SER A 33 -13.16 11.43 10.04
C SER A 33 -14.55 11.30 9.42
N LEU A 34 -14.68 11.54 8.11
CA LEU A 34 -15.92 11.38 7.36
C LEU A 34 -16.12 9.97 6.82
N CYS A 35 -15.08 9.14 6.80
CA CYS A 35 -15.15 7.77 6.31
C CYS A 35 -15.94 6.90 7.30
N ALA A 36 -17.10 6.43 6.88
CA ALA A 36 -17.94 5.53 7.66
C ALA A 36 -17.36 4.12 7.74
N ASP A 37 -17.79 3.30 8.70
CA ASP A 37 -17.37 1.89 8.83
C ASP A 37 -17.92 1.00 7.70
N LYS A 38 -19.01 1.45 7.06
CA LYS A 38 -19.61 0.79 5.88
C LYS A 38 -19.97 1.82 4.83
N ASP A 39 -19.87 1.44 3.57
CA ASP A 39 -20.35 2.27 2.46
C ASP A 39 -21.88 2.23 2.33
N GLY A 40 -22.42 3.00 1.37
CA GLY A 40 -23.87 3.08 1.12
C GLY A 40 -24.52 1.73 0.71
N ASN A 41 -23.74 0.72 0.35
CA ASN A 41 -24.18 -0.63 0.02
C ASN A 41 -23.94 -1.63 1.16
N GLY A 42 -23.51 -1.16 2.33
CA GLY A 42 -23.24 -1.99 3.50
C GLY A 42 -21.88 -2.70 3.48
N ARG A 43 -20.98 -2.43 2.52
CA ARG A 43 -19.66 -3.04 2.45
C ARG A 43 -18.74 -2.46 3.53
N PRO A 44 -17.96 -3.28 4.25
CA PRO A 44 -17.02 -2.78 5.25
C PRO A 44 -15.98 -1.82 4.67
N GLN A 45 -15.62 -0.78 5.40
CA GLN A 45 -14.55 0.15 5.09
C GLN A 45 -13.51 0.14 6.22
N LEU A 46 -12.35 -0.49 5.97
CA LEU A 46 -11.24 -0.49 6.91
C LEU A 46 -10.39 0.77 6.71
N ARG A 47 -9.94 1.35 7.81
CA ARG A 47 -9.17 2.61 7.80
C ARG A 47 -7.80 2.41 8.43
N TYR A 48 -6.77 2.80 7.71
CA TYR A 48 -5.41 2.98 8.22
C TYR A 48 -5.11 4.47 8.31
N TYR A 49 -4.48 4.91 9.39
CA TYR A 49 -4.04 6.29 9.53
C TYR A 49 -2.60 6.35 10.02
N ASP A 50 -1.77 7.06 9.26
CA ASP A 50 -0.41 7.42 9.64
C ASP A 50 -0.35 8.94 9.82
N SER A 51 0.03 9.38 11.01
CA SER A 51 0.19 10.81 11.35
C SER A 51 1.45 11.43 10.77
N GLY A 52 2.22 10.67 10.01
CA GLY A 52 3.52 11.06 9.50
C GLY A 52 4.64 10.89 10.53
N VAL A 53 5.88 11.02 10.09
CA VAL A 53 7.08 10.80 10.92
C VAL A 53 7.12 11.78 12.07
N ASN A 54 6.96 11.30 13.29
CA ASN A 54 7.23 12.07 14.50
C ASN A 54 8.74 12.11 14.76
N GLY A 55 9.35 13.25 14.39
CA GLY A 55 10.70 13.59 14.88
C GLY A 55 11.85 12.95 14.12
N VAL A 56 12.38 13.68 13.16
CA VAL A 56 13.74 13.47 12.68
C VAL A 56 14.73 14.02 13.72
N ILE A 57 15.05 13.22 14.72
CA ILE A 57 16.28 13.39 15.47
C ILE A 57 17.23 12.28 15.01
N GLY A 58 18.08 12.55 14.00
CA GLY A 58 19.24 11.74 13.67
C GLY A 58 19.16 10.72 12.54
N GLY A 59 18.07 10.63 11.79
CA GLY A 59 17.99 9.76 10.58
C GLY A 59 17.54 10.55 9.36
N GLY A 60 18.27 10.47 8.25
CA GLY A 60 17.99 11.23 7.03
C GLY A 60 16.56 10.99 6.50
N TRP A 61 16.03 11.96 5.76
CA TRP A 61 14.68 12.01 5.18
C TRP A 61 14.19 10.71 4.50
N GLY A 62 15.12 9.95 3.92
CA GLY A 62 14.80 8.72 3.20
C GLY A 62 14.41 7.53 4.09
N LYS A 63 14.95 7.44 5.32
CA LYS A 63 14.71 6.29 6.19
C LYS A 63 13.26 6.24 6.71
N GLY A 64 12.78 7.37 7.23
CA GLY A 64 11.40 7.45 7.72
C GLY A 64 10.34 7.27 6.62
N LEU A 65 10.63 7.69 5.37
CA LEU A 65 9.73 7.45 4.24
C LEU A 65 9.64 5.96 3.92
N THR A 66 10.78 5.25 3.89
CA THR A 66 10.82 3.81 3.64
C THR A 66 10.00 3.04 4.68
N GLU A 67 10.21 3.35 5.97
CA GLU A 67 9.48 2.72 7.07
C GLU A 67 7.97 2.93 6.93
N ASN A 68 7.50 4.15 6.69
CA ASN A 68 6.07 4.43 6.52
C ASN A 68 5.45 3.72 5.31
N VAL A 69 6.18 3.62 4.18
CA VAL A 69 5.71 2.89 2.99
C VAL A 69 5.57 1.40 3.30
N GLN A 70 6.56 0.81 3.97
CA GLN A 70 6.55 -0.61 4.32
C GLN A 70 5.49 -0.95 5.38
N GLU A 71 5.28 -0.09 6.37
CA GLU A 71 4.21 -0.26 7.37
C GLU A 71 2.82 -0.22 6.72
N ALA A 72 2.58 0.78 5.86
CA ALA A 72 1.32 0.88 5.13
C ALA A 72 1.10 -0.30 4.18
N TYR A 73 2.15 -0.77 3.52
CA TYR A 73 2.12 -1.95 2.66
C TYR A 73 1.78 -3.21 3.45
N ASN A 74 2.45 -3.44 4.59
CA ASN A 74 2.19 -4.57 5.48
C ASN A 74 0.74 -4.58 5.97
N TRP A 75 0.23 -3.40 6.35
CA TRP A 75 -1.18 -3.30 6.76
C TRP A 75 -2.13 -3.72 5.62
N ILE A 76 -1.84 -3.35 4.36
CA ILE A 76 -2.64 -3.83 3.23
C ILE A 76 -2.51 -5.35 3.10
N VAL A 77 -1.29 -5.92 3.16
CA VAL A 77 -1.06 -7.38 3.06
C VAL A 77 -1.89 -8.15 4.08
N GLU A 78 -1.95 -7.66 5.33
CA GLU A 78 -2.67 -8.31 6.43
C GLU A 78 -4.20 -8.22 6.29
N ASN A 79 -4.70 -7.19 5.60
CA ASN A 79 -6.14 -6.90 5.58
C ASN A 79 -6.80 -7.14 4.21
N PHE A 80 -6.02 -7.33 3.15
CA PHE A 80 -6.55 -7.46 1.78
C PHE A 80 -6.93 -8.90 1.43
N GLU A 81 -8.12 -9.06 0.88
CA GLU A 81 -8.62 -10.27 0.25
C GLU A 81 -8.95 -10.01 -1.23
N ASP A 82 -8.97 -11.08 -2.04
CA ASP A 82 -9.25 -10.94 -3.47
C ASP A 82 -10.64 -10.32 -3.71
N GLY A 83 -10.67 -9.25 -4.50
CA GLY A 83 -11.87 -8.47 -4.78
C GLY A 83 -12.04 -7.21 -3.90
N ASP A 84 -11.19 -7.02 -2.90
CA ASP A 84 -11.16 -5.78 -2.12
C ASP A 84 -10.67 -4.60 -2.95
N GLN A 85 -11.04 -3.38 -2.53
CA GLN A 85 -10.69 -2.13 -3.18
C GLN A 85 -9.73 -1.31 -2.30
N ILE A 86 -8.67 -0.75 -2.91
CA ILE A 86 -7.64 0.03 -2.21
C ILE A 86 -7.77 1.51 -2.60
N PHE A 87 -7.86 2.38 -1.60
CA PHE A 87 -7.88 3.84 -1.72
C PHE A 87 -6.76 4.44 -0.87
N ILE A 88 -5.94 5.31 -1.44
CA ILE A 88 -4.79 5.90 -0.76
C ILE A 88 -4.89 7.42 -0.82
N PHE A 89 -4.84 8.06 0.34
CA PHE A 89 -4.91 9.51 0.48
C PHE A 89 -3.67 10.01 1.21
N GLY A 90 -3.01 11.06 0.66
CA GLY A 90 -1.79 11.60 1.23
C GLY A 90 -1.72 13.12 1.23
N PHE A 91 -1.19 13.70 2.30
CA PHE A 91 -0.96 15.14 2.41
C PHE A 91 0.51 15.45 2.68
N SER A 92 1.10 16.43 1.98
CA SER A 92 2.49 16.85 2.17
C SER A 92 3.46 15.67 2.04
N ARG A 93 4.24 15.34 3.09
CA ARG A 93 5.11 14.14 3.12
C ARG A 93 4.34 12.84 2.98
N GLY A 94 3.15 12.75 3.54
CA GLY A 94 2.24 11.63 3.31
C GLY A 94 1.82 11.46 1.84
N ALA A 95 1.84 12.55 1.04
CA ALA A 95 1.65 12.46 -0.41
C ALA A 95 2.81 11.74 -1.10
N HIS A 96 4.05 11.91 -0.62
CA HIS A 96 5.19 11.12 -1.11
C HIS A 96 5.07 9.66 -0.71
N THR A 97 4.70 9.37 0.55
CA THR A 97 4.42 8.01 1.00
C THR A 97 3.34 7.35 0.16
N ALA A 98 2.23 8.06 -0.11
CA ALA A 98 1.12 7.56 -0.92
C ALA A 98 1.55 7.20 -2.36
N ARG A 99 2.34 8.06 -3.00
CA ARG A 99 2.87 7.81 -4.36
C ARG A 99 3.85 6.65 -4.38
N SER A 100 4.78 6.60 -3.41
CA SER A 100 5.74 5.50 -3.29
C SER A 100 5.05 4.17 -3.02
N LEU A 101 4.04 4.14 -2.14
CA LEU A 101 3.24 2.95 -1.88
C LEU A 101 2.48 2.48 -3.13
N ALA A 102 1.87 3.40 -3.86
CA ALA A 102 1.18 3.08 -5.10
C ALA A 102 2.14 2.56 -6.17
N GLY A 103 3.32 3.17 -6.32
CA GLY A 103 4.38 2.69 -7.21
C GLY A 103 4.87 1.30 -6.82
N PHE A 104 5.14 1.08 -5.54
CA PHE A 104 5.58 -0.21 -5.01
C PHE A 104 4.57 -1.33 -5.33
N ILE A 105 3.29 -1.10 -5.05
CA ILE A 105 2.22 -2.06 -5.38
C ILE A 105 2.10 -2.27 -6.89
N SER A 106 2.22 -1.21 -7.69
CA SER A 106 2.11 -1.30 -9.15
C SER A 106 3.25 -2.08 -9.79
N ILE A 107 4.46 -2.01 -9.23
CA ILE A 107 5.64 -2.72 -9.77
C ILE A 107 5.71 -4.14 -9.24
N CYS A 108 5.58 -4.32 -7.94
CA CYS A 108 5.83 -5.59 -7.26
C CYS A 108 4.57 -6.39 -6.91
N GLY A 109 3.39 -5.78 -7.06
CA GLY A 109 2.14 -6.39 -6.58
C GLY A 109 2.00 -6.35 -5.06
N LEU A 110 1.07 -7.13 -4.54
CA LEU A 110 0.83 -7.28 -3.10
C LEU A 110 1.22 -8.69 -2.65
N LEU A 111 2.08 -8.79 -1.63
CA LEU A 111 2.48 -10.08 -1.06
C LEU A 111 1.26 -10.86 -0.56
N LYS A 112 1.32 -12.16 -0.71
CA LYS A 112 0.37 -13.09 -0.10
C LYS A 112 0.80 -13.36 1.34
N PRO A 113 -0.10 -13.35 2.33
CA PRO A 113 0.23 -13.67 3.70
C PRO A 113 0.95 -15.02 3.82
N GLY A 114 2.01 -15.08 4.65
CA GLY A 114 2.78 -16.30 4.86
C GLY A 114 3.73 -16.69 3.72
N GLY A 115 3.93 -15.82 2.72
CA GLY A 115 4.95 -16.02 1.69
C GLY A 115 6.38 -15.97 2.24
N ALA A 116 7.32 -16.66 1.58
CA ALA A 116 8.73 -16.68 1.98
C ALA A 116 9.51 -15.41 1.56
N LEU A 117 8.90 -14.51 0.80
CA LEU A 117 9.51 -13.26 0.33
C LEU A 117 9.23 -12.15 1.34
N GLY A 118 10.29 -11.47 1.80
CA GLY A 118 10.18 -10.34 2.73
C GLY A 118 9.81 -9.02 2.04
N VAL A 119 9.10 -8.15 2.76
CA VAL A 119 8.75 -6.81 2.27
C VAL A 119 9.99 -5.98 1.96
N ASP A 120 11.04 -6.09 2.79
CA ASP A 120 12.31 -5.39 2.59
C ASP A 120 12.96 -5.72 1.25
N GLN A 121 13.03 -7.01 0.91
CA GLN A 121 13.60 -7.49 -0.34
C GLN A 121 12.81 -6.97 -1.54
N LEU A 122 11.48 -7.01 -1.43
CA LEU A 122 10.60 -6.54 -2.49
C LEU A 122 10.66 -5.01 -2.65
N TYR A 123 10.82 -4.28 -1.55
CA TYR A 123 10.97 -2.82 -1.57
C TYR A 123 12.31 -2.38 -2.17
N GLU A 124 13.40 -3.09 -1.87
CA GLU A 124 14.70 -2.84 -2.54
C GLU A 124 14.60 -3.06 -4.06
N ARG A 125 13.89 -4.11 -4.50
CA ARG A 125 13.60 -4.28 -5.93
C ARG A 125 12.84 -3.09 -6.50
N TYR A 126 11.78 -2.63 -5.86
CA TYR A 126 11.01 -1.46 -6.28
C TYR A 126 11.89 -0.22 -6.48
N ARG A 127 12.91 -0.04 -5.65
CA ARG A 127 13.84 1.11 -5.75
C ARG A 127 14.80 1.05 -6.92
N HIS A 128 15.01 -0.12 -7.50
CA HIS A 128 16.06 -0.35 -8.51
C HIS A 128 15.53 -0.79 -9.89
N ASP A 129 14.30 -1.27 -9.99
CA ASP A 129 13.76 -1.81 -11.24
C ASP A 129 12.28 -1.45 -11.39
N ASP A 130 11.99 -0.54 -12.30
CA ASP A 130 10.65 -0.06 -12.60
C ASP A 130 10.05 -0.66 -13.90
N GLU A 131 10.86 -1.28 -14.75
CA GLU A 131 10.41 -1.79 -16.04
C GLU A 131 9.85 -3.22 -15.98
N ARG A 132 10.41 -4.07 -15.12
CA ARG A 132 10.04 -5.49 -15.00
C ARG A 132 8.98 -5.71 -13.90
N THR A 133 7.79 -5.19 -14.16
CA THR A 133 6.68 -5.21 -13.20
C THR A 133 6.02 -6.58 -13.12
N ILE A 134 5.30 -6.85 -12.02
CA ILE A 134 4.52 -8.08 -11.83
C ILE A 134 3.53 -8.34 -12.99
N TYR A 135 3.04 -7.28 -13.64
CA TYR A 135 2.13 -7.39 -14.79
C TYR A 135 2.85 -7.74 -16.09
N LYS A 136 4.09 -7.28 -16.26
CA LYS A 136 4.89 -7.50 -17.47
C LYS A 136 5.66 -8.81 -17.43
N LEU A 137 6.13 -9.25 -16.26
CA LEU A 137 6.95 -10.44 -16.11
C LEU A 137 6.38 -11.69 -16.81
N PRO A 138 5.07 -11.97 -16.77
CA PRO A 138 4.51 -13.12 -17.48
C PRO A 138 4.64 -13.07 -19.01
N THR A 139 4.96 -11.89 -19.58
CA THR A 139 5.16 -11.71 -21.04
C THR A 139 6.60 -11.88 -21.49
N PHE A 140 7.56 -11.98 -20.57
CA PHE A 140 8.96 -12.17 -20.88
C PHE A 140 9.29 -13.65 -21.14
N ASP A 141 10.40 -13.90 -21.86
CA ASP A 141 10.93 -15.25 -22.02
C ASP A 141 11.20 -15.87 -20.64
N PRO A 142 10.65 -17.06 -20.34
CA PRO A 142 10.85 -17.74 -19.06
C PRO A 142 12.32 -17.94 -18.66
N THR A 143 13.23 -18.06 -19.64
CA THR A 143 14.67 -18.21 -19.40
C THR A 143 15.33 -16.90 -18.94
N SER A 144 14.72 -15.76 -19.23
CA SER A 144 15.20 -14.43 -18.82
C SER A 144 14.73 -14.01 -17.42
N ILE A 145 13.78 -14.76 -16.82
CA ILE A 145 13.21 -14.45 -15.52
C ILE A 145 14.17 -14.92 -14.41
N THR A 146 14.60 -13.99 -13.56
CA THR A 146 15.50 -14.26 -12.43
C THR A 146 14.80 -15.07 -11.33
N LEU A 147 15.58 -15.61 -10.39
CA LEU A 147 15.03 -16.34 -9.23
C LEU A 147 14.16 -15.43 -8.36
N GLU A 148 14.58 -14.20 -8.13
CA GLU A 148 13.85 -13.19 -7.38
C GLU A 148 12.48 -12.87 -8.03
N GLU A 149 12.47 -12.69 -9.35
CA GLU A 149 11.25 -12.45 -10.11
C GLU A 149 10.27 -13.63 -10.07
N ARG A 150 10.81 -14.86 -10.11
CA ARG A 150 10.00 -16.08 -9.93
C ARG A 150 9.36 -16.11 -8.53
N TRP A 151 10.10 -15.69 -7.51
CA TRP A 151 9.55 -15.58 -6.16
C TRP A 151 8.49 -14.48 -6.07
N MET A 152 8.73 -13.32 -6.68
CA MET A 152 7.71 -12.27 -6.77
C MET A 152 6.43 -12.77 -7.45
N LEU A 153 6.52 -13.44 -8.59
CA LEU A 153 5.36 -14.03 -9.28
C LEU A 153 4.64 -15.09 -8.44
N LYS A 154 5.36 -15.84 -7.64
CA LYS A 154 4.81 -16.90 -6.78
C LYS A 154 4.13 -16.35 -5.53
N TYR A 155 4.77 -15.39 -4.86
CA TYR A 155 4.38 -14.92 -3.53
C TYR A 155 3.67 -13.57 -3.54
N SER A 156 3.64 -12.86 -4.65
CA SER A 156 2.83 -11.66 -4.83
C SER A 156 1.66 -11.92 -5.77
N ARG A 157 0.71 -11.00 -5.75
CA ARG A 157 -0.43 -10.95 -6.67
C ARG A 157 -0.57 -9.55 -7.26
N PRO A 158 -0.93 -9.41 -8.54
CA PRO A 158 -1.28 -8.12 -9.10
C PRO A 158 -2.58 -7.61 -8.46
N VAL A 159 -2.60 -6.35 -8.05
CA VAL A 159 -3.79 -5.70 -7.48
C VAL A 159 -3.94 -4.31 -8.06
N ALA A 160 -5.17 -3.89 -8.31
CA ALA A 160 -5.48 -2.53 -8.74
C ALA A 160 -5.67 -1.60 -7.52
N ILE A 161 -5.20 -0.37 -7.66
CA ILE A 161 -5.51 0.73 -6.74
C ILE A 161 -6.63 1.55 -7.38
N GLU A 162 -7.75 1.67 -6.69
CA GLU A 162 -8.92 2.39 -7.21
C GLU A 162 -8.69 3.90 -7.28
N MET A 163 -7.99 4.44 -6.29
CA MET A 163 -7.75 5.88 -6.20
C MET A 163 -6.50 6.22 -5.40
N VAL A 164 -5.75 7.20 -5.89
CA VAL A 164 -4.71 7.92 -5.14
C VAL A 164 -5.04 9.40 -5.14
N GLY A 165 -5.37 9.95 -3.97
CA GLY A 165 -5.64 11.37 -3.77
C GLY A 165 -4.52 12.03 -2.98
N VAL A 166 -3.91 13.10 -3.51
CA VAL A 166 -2.75 13.76 -2.85
C VAL A 166 -2.90 15.28 -2.85
N TRP A 167 -2.43 15.91 -1.77
CA TRP A 167 -2.41 17.37 -1.59
C TRP A 167 -1.03 17.89 -1.20
#